data_ed697ccc571de9f54fa523a988f51d8b
#
_entry.id   ed697ccc571de9f54fa523a988f51d8b
#
_cell.length_a   1.000
_cell.length_b   1.000
_cell.length_c   1.000
_cell.angle_alpha   90.00
_cell.angle_beta   90.00
_cell.angle_gamma   90.00
#
_symmetry.space_group_name_H-M   'P 1'
#
loop_
_entity.id
_entity.type
_entity.pdbx_description
1 polymer ?
#
loop_
_entity_poly.entity_id
_entity_poly.type
_entity_poly.pdbx_seq_one_letter_code
_entity_poly.pdbx_strand_id
1 'polypeptide(L)'
;MTVLNLQGSQATLGSASNVGFAKLVRVLNNHSAVQLITQKNSGGTTLATVTLGIGEVAYIMKAPSDTLTGAATSLATSVAFAN
;
A
#
# COMPACT_ATOMS: atom_id res chain seq x y z
N MET A 1 17.84 -12.80 5.75
CA MET A 1 16.39 -13.01 5.80
C MET A 1 15.71 -11.71 6.20
N THR A 2 14.68 -11.32 5.46
CA THR A 2 13.91 -10.13 5.82
C THR A 2 12.80 -10.54 6.78
N VAL A 3 12.74 -9.87 7.92
CA VAL A 3 11.71 -10.10 8.93
C VAL A 3 10.80 -8.89 8.97
N LEU A 4 9.49 -9.10 8.90
CA LEU A 4 8.50 -8.04 8.97
C LEU A 4 7.99 -7.88 10.39
N ASN A 5 7.92 -6.63 10.83
CA ASN A 5 7.21 -6.25 12.02
C ASN A 5 5.88 -5.63 11.59
N LEU A 6 4.78 -6.26 11.95
CA LEU A 6 3.45 -5.77 11.61
C LEU A 6 3.09 -4.60 12.51
N GLN A 7 2.71 -3.48 11.91
CA GLN A 7 2.48 -2.23 12.63
C GLN A 7 0.99 -1.87 12.73
N GLY A 8 0.12 -2.67 12.12
CA GLY A 8 -1.31 -2.39 12.17
C GLY A 8 -2.12 -3.45 11.44
N SER A 9 -3.42 -3.25 11.39
CA SER A 9 -4.33 -4.15 10.72
C SER A 9 -4.31 -3.93 9.22
N GLN A 10 -4.54 -5.00 8.46
CA GLN A 10 -4.63 -4.94 7.02
C GLN A 10 -5.83 -4.10 6.58
N ALA A 11 -5.63 -3.26 5.57
CA ALA A 11 -6.66 -2.42 4.96
C ALA A 11 -6.85 -2.77 3.49
N THR A 12 -8.03 -2.49 2.95
CA THR A 12 -8.28 -2.58 1.52
C THR A 12 -8.06 -1.21 0.87
N LEU A 13 -7.64 -1.20 -0.39
CA LEU A 13 -7.31 0.03 -1.12
C LEU A 13 -8.38 0.44 -2.14
N GLY A 14 -9.62 -0.07 -2.00
CA GLY A 14 -10.72 0.36 -2.85
C GLY A 14 -11.09 1.83 -2.67
N SER A 15 -10.78 2.39 -1.49
CA SER A 15 -10.81 3.82 -1.22
C SER A 15 -9.41 4.26 -0.80
N ALA A 16 -9.09 5.53 -0.98
CA ALA A 16 -7.80 6.06 -0.57
C ALA A 16 -7.59 5.85 0.92
N SER A 17 -6.43 5.32 1.30
CA SER A 17 -6.09 5.03 2.71
C SER A 17 -4.65 5.44 2.98
N ASN A 18 -4.41 6.09 4.13
CA ASN A 18 -3.05 6.35 4.60
C ASN A 18 -2.46 5.13 5.33
N VAL A 19 -3.21 4.05 5.44
CA VAL A 19 -2.80 2.77 6.06
C VAL A 19 -2.27 3.00 7.48
N GLY A 20 -3.05 3.70 8.30
CA GLY A 20 -2.69 4.01 9.68
C GLY A 20 -1.51 4.95 9.80
N PHE A 21 -1.37 5.92 8.88
CA PHE A 21 -0.24 6.87 8.81
C PHE A 21 1.10 6.16 8.68
N ALA A 22 1.14 5.06 7.94
CA ALA A 22 2.33 4.25 7.75
C ALA A 22 3.38 4.97 6.91
N LYS A 23 4.65 4.73 7.22
CA LYS A 23 5.79 5.17 6.42
C LYS A 23 6.25 4.08 5.44
N LEU A 24 5.96 2.82 5.76
CA LEU A 24 6.27 1.67 4.92
C LEU A 24 5.07 0.75 4.90
N VAL A 25 4.64 0.37 3.69
CA VAL A 25 3.43 -0.41 3.48
C VAL A 25 3.76 -1.61 2.60
N ARG A 26 3.29 -2.79 3.02
CA ARG A 26 3.28 -3.97 2.16
C ARG A 26 1.95 -4.00 1.43
N VAL A 27 1.98 -3.97 0.11
CA VAL A 27 0.79 -4.00 -0.74
C VAL A 27 0.76 -5.30 -1.52
N LEU A 28 -0.35 -6.02 -1.45
CA LEU A 28 -0.59 -7.23 -2.24
C LEU A 28 -1.73 -6.95 -3.22
N ASN A 29 -1.51 -7.22 -4.50
CA ASN A 29 -2.61 -7.26 -5.47
C ASN A 29 -3.31 -8.63 -5.36
N ASN A 30 -4.38 -8.67 -4.58
CA ASN A 30 -5.21 -9.88 -4.44
C ASN A 30 -6.43 -9.83 -5.37
N HIS A 31 -6.35 -9.04 -6.43
CA HIS A 31 -7.41 -8.94 -7.44
C HIS A 31 -7.16 -9.96 -8.56
N SER A 32 -8.19 -10.25 -9.36
CA SER A 32 -8.10 -11.20 -10.47
C SER A 32 -7.49 -10.59 -11.76
N ALA A 33 -7.08 -9.34 -11.72
CA ALA A 33 -6.43 -8.64 -12.83
C ALA A 33 -5.30 -7.76 -12.30
N VAL A 34 -4.42 -7.30 -13.18
CA VAL A 34 -3.40 -6.31 -12.80
C VAL A 34 -4.08 -5.05 -12.29
N GLN A 35 -3.43 -4.37 -11.34
CA GLN A 35 -3.99 -3.18 -10.71
C GLN A 35 -2.99 -2.05 -10.66
N LEU A 36 -3.47 -0.85 -10.92
CA LEU A 36 -2.70 0.37 -10.72
C LEU A 36 -2.84 0.83 -9.28
N ILE A 37 -1.73 0.97 -8.59
CA ILE A 37 -1.70 1.55 -7.25
C ILE A 37 -1.27 3.00 -7.38
N THR A 38 -2.08 3.91 -6.86
CA THR A 38 -1.86 5.36 -6.95
C THR A 38 -1.53 5.91 -5.59
N GLN A 39 -0.41 6.64 -5.50
CA GLN A 39 -0.02 7.37 -4.28
C GLN A 39 -0.37 8.84 -4.47
N LYS A 40 -1.09 9.39 -3.48
CA LYS A 40 -1.46 10.81 -3.45
C LYS A 40 -1.03 11.42 -2.13
N ASN A 41 -0.77 12.73 -2.14
CA ASN A 41 -0.53 13.44 -0.89
C ASN A 41 -1.85 13.72 -0.16
N SER A 42 -1.79 14.31 1.02
CA SER A 42 -2.98 14.61 1.82
C SER A 42 -3.94 15.60 1.14
N GLY A 43 -3.45 16.39 0.21
CA GLY A 43 -4.27 17.32 -0.59
C GLY A 43 -4.94 16.68 -1.80
N GLY A 44 -4.70 15.38 -2.05
CA GLY A 44 -5.30 14.65 -3.17
C GLY A 44 -4.51 14.74 -4.48
N THR A 45 -3.31 15.30 -4.47
CA THR A 45 -2.46 15.36 -5.65
C THR A 45 -1.74 14.03 -5.86
N THR A 46 -1.84 13.46 -7.06
CA THR A 46 -1.14 12.23 -7.41
C THR A 46 0.37 12.46 -7.42
N LEU A 47 1.09 11.68 -6.63
CA LEU A 47 2.55 11.74 -6.54
C LEU A 47 3.21 10.70 -7.43
N ALA A 48 2.67 9.48 -7.45
CA ALA A 48 3.28 8.36 -8.17
C ALA A 48 2.26 7.25 -8.39
N THR A 49 2.56 6.38 -9.35
CA THR A 49 1.75 5.20 -9.63
C THR A 49 2.66 4.00 -9.90
N VAL A 50 2.14 2.81 -9.62
CA VAL A 50 2.81 1.55 -9.97
C VAL A 50 1.75 0.52 -10.32
N THR A 51 2.01 -0.29 -11.34
CA THR A 51 1.13 -1.40 -11.71
C THR A 51 1.65 -2.68 -11.08
N LEU A 52 0.78 -3.36 -10.35
CA LEU A 52 1.09 -4.66 -9.74
C LEU A 52 0.39 -5.77 -10.53
N GLY A 53 1.13 -6.82 -10.83
CA GLY A 53 0.58 -8.04 -11.43
C GLY A 53 -0.28 -8.80 -10.42
N ILE A 54 -1.02 -9.81 -10.90
CA ILE A 54 -1.86 -10.65 -10.04
C ILE A 54 -0.97 -11.38 -9.03
N GLY A 55 -1.26 -11.22 -7.74
CA GLY A 55 -0.49 -11.84 -6.67
C GLY A 55 0.83 -11.18 -6.36
N GLU A 56 1.15 -10.06 -7.01
CA GLU A 56 2.39 -9.34 -6.78
C GLU A 56 2.34 -8.56 -5.48
N VAL A 57 3.47 -8.55 -4.77
CA VAL A 57 3.66 -7.78 -3.54
C VAL A 57 4.67 -6.67 -3.79
N ALA A 58 4.37 -5.47 -3.31
CA ALA A 58 5.30 -4.35 -3.33
C ALA A 58 5.42 -3.75 -1.94
N TYR A 59 6.62 -3.25 -1.62
CA TYR A 59 6.87 -2.49 -0.40
C TYR A 59 7.01 -1.04 -0.79
N ILE A 60 6.12 -0.20 -0.27
CA ILE A 60 6.03 1.21 -0.67
C ILE A 60 6.37 2.09 0.53
N MET A 61 7.39 2.94 0.34
CA MET A 61 7.72 3.98 1.30
C MET A 61 6.90 5.23 0.96
N LYS A 62 6.32 5.87 1.98
CA LYS A 62 5.54 7.08 1.78
C LYS A 62 5.59 7.96 3.02
N ALA A 63 5.21 9.23 2.86
CA ALA A 63 4.97 10.09 4.02
C ALA A 63 3.71 9.60 4.76
N PRO A 64 3.63 9.74 6.10
CA PRO A 64 2.51 9.20 6.87
C PRO A 64 1.13 9.62 6.37
N SER A 65 0.96 10.86 5.96
CA SER A 65 -0.32 11.39 5.49
C SER A 65 -0.62 11.09 4.03
N ASP A 66 0.33 10.54 3.27
CA ASP A 66 0.07 10.13 1.89
C ASP A 66 -0.88 8.95 1.86
N THR A 67 -1.74 8.90 0.83
CA THR A 67 -2.69 7.81 0.66
C THR A 67 -2.33 6.92 -0.50
N LEU A 68 -2.77 5.66 -0.42
CA LEU A 68 -2.68 4.70 -1.52
C LEU A 68 -4.09 4.30 -1.92
N THR A 69 -4.30 4.12 -3.22
CA THR A 69 -5.58 3.68 -3.78
C THR A 69 -5.32 2.60 -4.82
N GLY A 70 -6.15 1.57 -4.83
CA GLY A 70 -6.12 0.50 -5.82
C GLY A 70 -7.49 -0.13 -5.94
N ALA A 71 -7.56 -1.42 -6.24
CA ALA A 71 -8.83 -2.15 -6.23
C ALA A 71 -9.24 -2.51 -4.80
N ALA A 72 -10.54 -2.78 -4.60
CA ALA A 72 -11.07 -3.18 -3.30
C ALA A 72 -10.40 -4.45 -2.74
N THR A 73 -9.86 -5.31 -3.62
CA THR A 73 -9.14 -6.52 -3.23
C THR A 73 -7.63 -6.32 -3.13
N SER A 74 -7.12 -5.10 -3.36
CA SER A 74 -5.74 -4.78 -3.05
C SER A 74 -5.61 -4.58 -1.55
N LEU A 75 -4.67 -5.29 -0.92
CA LEU A 75 -4.53 -5.36 0.52
C LEU A 75 -3.25 -4.66 0.95
N ALA A 76 -3.34 -3.83 1.98
CA ALA A 76 -2.20 -3.04 2.45
C ALA A 76 -2.05 -3.17 3.95
N THR A 77 -0.81 -3.31 4.41
CA THR A 77 -0.50 -3.42 5.84
C THR A 77 0.69 -2.53 6.17
N SER A 78 0.56 -1.76 7.25
CA SER A 78 1.69 -1.01 7.80
C SER A 78 2.70 -1.99 8.38
N VAL A 79 3.95 -1.87 7.94
CA VAL A 79 5.03 -2.78 8.35
C VAL A 79 6.30 -2.02 8.65
N ALA A 80 7.24 -2.70 9.29
CA ALA A 80 8.63 -2.27 9.41
C ALA A 80 9.51 -3.50 9.17
N PHE A 81 10.72 -3.30 8.66
CA PHE A 81 11.67 -4.38 8.59
C PHE A 81 12.41 -4.47 9.91
N ALA A 82 12.47 -5.67 10.47
CA ALA A 82 13.18 -5.98 11.71
C ALA A 82 14.27 -7.02 11.40
N ASN A 83 15.50 -6.70 11.77
CA ASN A 83 16.64 -7.62 11.60
C ASN A 83 17.37 -7.80 12.90
#